data_d4187ac9b47856636b07c506e03156c7
#
_entry.id   d4187ac9b47856636b07c506e03156c7
#
_cell.length_a   1.000
_cell.length_b   1.000
_cell.length_c   1.000
_cell.angle_alpha   90.00
_cell.angle_beta   90.00
_cell.angle_gamma   90.00
#
_symmetry.space_group_name_H-M   'P 1'
#
loop_
_entity.id
_entity.type
_entity.pdbx_description
1 polymer ?
#
loop_
_entity_poly.entity_id
_entity_poly.type
_entity_poly.pdbx_seq_one_letter_code
_entity_poly.pdbx_strand_id
1 'polypeptide(L)'
;TYTLDIYYKGEHHTATETMIPKTEITDLKVQSFDLGEGKTASWAPIISFVNQPEIDNYYLFHVKEYSSLTFPVSSIHYLFWADENWRYSILSDEHLGDTVVDLLVSDGEGVRNIAPGSHYPTIGDSVFITMESISKACYDIYDKAIGQLRTDGGAYTPTPTNVESNISGNVWGIFRVSAYSEKGIFIDRRH
;
A
#
# COMPACT_ATOMS: atom_id res chain seq x y z
N THR A 1 -6.94 17.62 13.59
CA THR A 1 -7.19 16.49 14.49
C THR A 1 -8.64 16.08 14.40
N TYR A 2 -8.89 14.80 14.40
CA TYR A 2 -10.21 14.16 14.31
C TYR A 2 -10.39 13.20 15.46
N THR A 3 -11.59 13.09 15.97
CA THR A 3 -11.96 12.17 17.06
C THR A 3 -13.07 11.24 16.59
N LEU A 4 -12.91 9.96 16.89
CA LEU A 4 -13.91 8.93 16.70
C LEU A 4 -14.49 8.57 18.06
N ASP A 5 -15.81 8.52 18.16
CA ASP A 5 -16.55 8.03 19.31
C ASP A 5 -17.42 6.86 18.89
N ILE A 6 -17.24 5.71 19.56
CA ILE A 6 -17.99 4.49 19.32
C ILE A 6 -18.74 4.11 20.60
N TYR A 7 -20.06 3.97 20.51
CA TYR A 7 -20.90 3.49 21.61
C TYR A 7 -21.46 2.10 21.24
N TYR A 8 -21.07 1.11 22.00
CA TYR A 8 -21.49 -0.26 21.74
C TYR A 8 -21.74 -1.00 23.05
N LYS A 9 -22.95 -1.60 23.19
CA LYS A 9 -23.38 -2.36 24.41
C LYS A 9 -23.12 -1.67 25.73
N GLY A 10 -23.26 -0.34 25.79
CA GLY A 10 -23.04 0.47 26.97
C GLY A 10 -21.58 0.85 27.24
N GLU A 11 -20.66 0.43 26.42
CA GLU A 11 -19.25 0.86 26.44
C GLU A 11 -19.03 2.03 25.49
N HIS A 12 -18.09 2.90 25.85
CA HIS A 12 -17.66 4.04 25.05
C HIS A 12 -16.19 3.90 24.69
N HIS A 13 -15.90 3.85 23.42
CA HIS A 13 -14.55 3.75 22.89
C HIS A 13 -14.22 5.00 22.08
N THR A 14 -13.00 5.48 22.20
CA THR A 14 -12.55 6.70 21.52
C THR A 14 -11.24 6.48 20.80
N ALA A 15 -11.03 7.21 19.72
CA ALA A 15 -9.74 7.34 19.08
C ALA A 15 -9.54 8.77 18.61
N THR A 16 -8.30 9.24 18.61
CA THR A 16 -7.94 10.56 18.09
C THR A 16 -6.81 10.41 17.09
N GLU A 17 -6.95 11.07 15.94
CA GLU A 17 -5.95 11.02 14.88
C GLU A 17 -5.76 12.40 14.27
N THR A 18 -4.54 12.71 13.85
CA THR A 18 -4.20 13.97 13.19
C THR A 18 -3.87 13.71 11.73
N MET A 19 -4.58 14.39 10.85
CA MET A 19 -4.29 14.32 9.43
C MET A 19 -2.94 14.95 9.13
N ILE A 20 -2.06 14.16 8.52
CA ILE A 20 -0.78 14.62 8.01
C ILE A 20 -1.01 15.29 6.65
N PRO A 21 -0.33 16.40 6.35
CA PRO A 21 -0.43 17.03 5.03
C PRO A 21 -0.06 16.04 3.92
N LYS A 22 -0.74 16.14 2.78
CA LYS A 22 -0.46 15.24 1.67
C LYS A 22 0.88 15.56 1.02
N THR A 23 1.55 14.51 0.59
CA THR A 23 2.68 14.57 -0.34
C THR A 23 2.17 14.29 -1.75
N GLU A 24 2.56 15.11 -2.71
CA GLU A 24 2.11 14.96 -4.10
C GLU A 24 3.00 13.98 -4.87
N ILE A 25 2.40 13.02 -5.55
CA ILE A 25 3.09 12.23 -6.56
C ILE A 25 3.41 13.17 -7.74
N THR A 26 4.67 13.44 -8.00
CA THR A 26 5.10 14.33 -9.07
C THR A 26 5.11 13.63 -10.42
N ASP A 27 5.49 12.36 -10.46
CA ASP A 27 5.51 11.55 -11.68
C ASP A 27 5.03 10.12 -11.43
N LEU A 28 4.46 9.49 -12.45
CA LEU A 28 4.06 8.09 -12.49
C LEU A 28 4.42 7.53 -13.85
N LYS A 29 5.19 6.46 -13.84
CA LYS A 29 5.58 5.69 -15.02
C LYS A 29 5.27 4.22 -14.79
N VAL A 30 5.33 3.43 -15.84
CA VAL A 30 5.36 1.98 -15.77
C VAL A 30 6.69 1.50 -16.35
N GLN A 31 7.30 0.53 -15.67
CA GLN A 31 8.54 -0.09 -16.11
C GLN A 31 8.29 -1.56 -16.39
N SER A 32 8.80 -2.04 -17.53
CA SER A 32 8.77 -3.47 -17.85
C SER A 32 9.89 -4.19 -17.11
N PHE A 33 9.57 -5.37 -16.63
CA PHE A 33 10.52 -6.28 -16.01
C PHE A 33 10.54 -7.59 -16.78
N ASP A 34 11.74 -8.04 -17.12
CA ASP A 34 11.93 -9.37 -17.71
C ASP A 34 11.89 -10.42 -16.60
N LEU A 35 10.96 -11.33 -16.68
CA LEU A 35 10.78 -12.40 -15.70
C LEU A 35 11.62 -13.67 -16.03
N GLY A 36 12.48 -13.58 -17.04
CA GLY A 36 13.33 -14.68 -17.51
C GLY A 36 12.72 -15.51 -18.64
N GLU A 37 13.47 -16.51 -19.08
CA GLU A 37 13.11 -17.30 -20.27
C GLU A 37 11.69 -17.89 -20.20
N GLY A 38 10.92 -17.62 -21.25
CA GLY A 38 9.57 -18.17 -21.44
C GLY A 38 8.45 -17.46 -20.68
N LYS A 39 8.73 -16.35 -19.98
CA LYS A 39 7.72 -15.56 -19.27
C LYS A 39 7.42 -14.25 -20.01
N THR A 40 6.18 -13.82 -19.94
CA THR A 40 5.77 -12.51 -20.46
C THR A 40 6.39 -11.41 -19.63
N ALA A 41 6.87 -10.34 -20.26
CA ALA A 41 7.32 -9.15 -19.56
C ALA A 41 6.18 -8.62 -18.68
N SER A 42 6.51 -8.30 -17.44
CA SER A 42 5.60 -7.69 -16.48
C SER A 42 5.85 -6.20 -16.42
N TRP A 43 4.82 -5.43 -16.12
CA TRP A 43 4.89 -3.99 -15.92
C TRP A 43 4.62 -3.65 -14.47
N ALA A 44 5.42 -2.78 -13.89
CA ALA A 44 5.18 -2.30 -12.55
C ALA A 44 5.16 -0.77 -12.51
N PRO A 45 4.29 -0.18 -11.68
CA PRO A 45 4.26 1.26 -11.51
C PRO A 45 5.47 1.74 -10.71
N ILE A 46 6.07 2.84 -11.16
CA ILE A 46 7.10 3.58 -10.46
C ILE A 46 6.70 5.03 -10.32
N ILE A 47 6.94 5.59 -9.15
CA ILE A 47 6.55 6.95 -8.82
C ILE A 47 7.73 7.81 -8.41
N SER A 48 7.57 9.11 -8.56
CA SER A 48 8.44 10.12 -7.99
C SER A 48 7.65 11.11 -7.16
N PHE A 49 8.23 11.60 -6.07
CA PHE A 49 7.62 12.61 -5.20
C PHE A 49 8.68 13.38 -4.43
N VAL A 50 8.27 14.48 -3.80
CA VAL A 50 9.13 15.28 -2.94
C VAL A 50 8.64 15.14 -1.51
N ASN A 51 9.51 14.67 -0.63
CA ASN A 51 9.25 14.59 0.80
C ASN A 51 9.05 15.97 1.42
N GLN A 52 8.39 16.01 2.57
CA GLN A 52 8.34 17.18 3.43
C GLN A 52 9.52 17.10 4.41
N PRO A 53 10.60 17.87 4.20
CA PRO A 53 11.90 17.61 4.88
C PRO A 53 11.89 17.93 6.38
N GLU A 54 10.86 18.62 6.87
CA GLU A 54 10.80 19.06 8.27
C GLU A 54 10.05 18.12 9.21
N ILE A 55 9.48 17.04 8.68
CA ILE A 55 8.71 16.07 9.44
C ILE A 55 9.04 14.65 9.00
N ASP A 56 8.94 13.69 9.92
CA ASP A 56 8.99 12.28 9.58
C ASP A 56 7.72 11.92 8.78
N ASN A 57 7.90 11.39 7.59
CA ASN A 57 6.81 11.04 6.69
C ASN A 57 6.60 9.53 6.64
N TYR A 58 5.34 9.14 6.69
CA TYR A 58 4.92 7.75 6.59
C TYR A 58 3.85 7.65 5.51
N TYR A 59 4.00 6.68 4.63
CA TYR A 59 3.14 6.52 3.46
C TYR A 59 2.49 5.15 3.43
N LEU A 60 1.25 5.13 2.96
CA LEU A 60 0.52 3.91 2.61
C LEU A 60 0.12 3.99 1.14
N PHE A 61 0.49 2.97 0.38
CA PHE A 61 0.21 2.91 -1.05
C PHE A 61 -0.93 1.95 -1.36
N HIS A 62 -1.77 2.36 -2.30
CA HIS A 62 -2.77 1.51 -2.92
C HIS A 62 -2.55 1.54 -4.43
N VAL A 63 -2.57 0.36 -5.03
CA VAL A 63 -2.49 0.20 -6.48
C VAL A 63 -3.82 -0.34 -6.97
N LYS A 64 -4.42 0.34 -7.94
CA LYS A 64 -5.64 -0.10 -8.62
C LYS A 64 -5.32 -0.34 -10.09
N GLU A 65 -5.73 -1.47 -10.61
CA GLU A 65 -5.57 -1.82 -12.01
C GLU A 65 -6.94 -1.98 -12.66
N TYR A 66 -7.09 -1.43 -13.85
CA TYR A 66 -8.25 -1.63 -14.70
C TYR A 66 -7.79 -2.33 -15.98
N SER A 67 -8.15 -3.60 -16.13
CA SER A 67 -7.81 -4.36 -17.31
C SER A 67 -8.78 -4.07 -18.46
N SER A 68 -8.23 -3.86 -19.64
CA SER A 68 -8.98 -3.72 -20.90
C SER A 68 -9.38 -5.07 -21.50
N LEU A 69 -8.76 -6.15 -21.05
CA LEU A 69 -8.94 -7.47 -21.61
C LEU A 69 -10.12 -8.17 -20.93
N THR A 70 -11.19 -8.29 -21.71
CA THR A 70 -12.29 -9.23 -21.54
C THR A 70 -13.28 -8.97 -20.40
N PHE A 71 -14.45 -8.61 -20.85
CA PHE A 71 -15.70 -8.38 -20.15
C PHE A 71 -15.82 -7.01 -19.46
N PRO A 72 -16.99 -6.37 -19.59
CA PRO A 72 -17.30 -5.12 -18.92
C PRO A 72 -17.53 -5.35 -17.40
N VAL A 73 -16.73 -6.19 -16.81
CA VAL A 73 -16.62 -6.27 -15.36
C VAL A 73 -15.54 -5.27 -15.02
N SER A 74 -15.93 -4.15 -14.47
CA SER A 74 -15.09 -3.28 -13.67
C SER A 74 -14.55 -4.10 -12.49
N SER A 75 -13.69 -5.05 -12.75
CA SER A 75 -12.92 -5.69 -11.72
C SER A 75 -11.86 -4.71 -11.30
N ILE A 76 -12.19 -3.93 -10.28
CA ILE A 76 -11.19 -3.23 -9.51
C ILE A 76 -10.38 -4.33 -8.86
N HIS A 77 -9.33 -4.75 -9.51
CA HIS A 77 -8.32 -5.56 -8.87
C HIS A 77 -7.52 -4.61 -7.99
N TYR A 78 -7.85 -4.60 -6.74
CA TYR A 78 -6.90 -4.14 -5.75
C TYR A 78 -5.76 -5.14 -5.83
N LEU A 79 -4.53 -4.72 -6.08
CA LEU A 79 -3.33 -5.56 -5.96
C LEU A 79 -3.15 -6.11 -4.53
N PHE A 80 -4.14 -5.96 -3.71
CA PHE A 80 -4.34 -6.53 -2.39
C PHE A 80 -5.16 -7.82 -2.42
N TRP A 81 -5.15 -8.58 -3.50
CA TRP A 81 -5.87 -9.85 -3.52
C TRP A 81 -5.09 -10.89 -2.75
N ALA A 82 -5.57 -11.12 -1.65
CA ALA A 82 -6.19 -12.28 -1.07
C ALA A 82 -5.87 -13.63 -1.72
N ASP A 83 -4.64 -13.82 -2.09
CA ASP A 83 -4.02 -15.11 -2.01
C ASP A 83 -3.02 -15.00 -0.86
N GLU A 84 -3.48 -15.38 0.35
CA GLU A 84 -2.71 -15.65 1.55
C GLU A 84 -1.63 -14.63 2.00
N ASN A 85 -1.39 -13.57 1.23
CA ASN A 85 -0.37 -12.55 1.46
C ASN A 85 -0.95 -11.15 1.30
N TRP A 86 -1.70 -10.70 2.28
CA TRP A 86 -2.16 -9.32 2.44
C TRP A 86 -0.93 -8.40 2.52
N ARG A 87 -0.66 -7.65 1.48
CA ARG A 87 0.51 -6.77 1.44
C ARG A 87 0.07 -5.34 1.26
N TYR A 88 0.05 -4.62 2.36
CA TYR A 88 0.03 -3.18 2.32
C TYR A 88 1.44 -2.72 2.00
N SER A 89 1.61 -1.92 0.97
CA SER A 89 2.86 -1.23 0.75
C SER A 89 2.89 -0.03 1.67
N ILE A 90 3.72 -0.07 2.70
CA ILE A 90 3.99 1.04 3.61
C ILE A 90 5.44 1.47 3.45
N LEU A 91 5.71 2.74 3.69
CA LEU A 91 7.04 3.31 3.56
C LEU A 91 7.26 4.36 4.65
N SER A 92 8.42 4.29 5.31
CA SER A 92 8.97 5.39 6.11
C SER A 92 10.01 6.13 5.29
N ASP A 93 10.09 7.43 5.43
CA ASP A 93 11.11 8.23 4.75
C ASP A 93 12.46 8.27 5.47
N GLU A 94 12.62 7.55 6.57
CA GLU A 94 13.83 7.54 7.41
C GLU A 94 15.15 7.38 6.63
N HIS A 95 15.10 6.70 5.48
CA HIS A 95 16.26 6.46 4.63
C HIS A 95 16.10 7.06 3.22
N LEU A 96 15.11 7.92 3.03
CA LEU A 96 14.86 8.58 1.76
C LEU A 96 15.43 10.00 1.78
N GLY A 97 15.88 10.48 0.61
CA GLY A 97 16.22 11.88 0.44
C GLY A 97 14.98 12.78 0.30
N ASP A 98 15.23 14.09 0.24
CA ASP A 98 14.16 15.09 0.04
C ASP A 98 13.37 14.87 -1.26
N THR A 99 13.99 14.25 -2.25
CA THR A 99 13.36 13.90 -3.52
C THR A 99 13.51 12.41 -3.77
N VAL A 100 12.41 11.72 -3.90
CA VAL A 100 12.33 10.30 -4.26
C VAL A 100 12.08 10.20 -5.74
N VAL A 101 12.95 9.50 -6.45
CA VAL A 101 12.87 9.32 -7.90
C VAL A 101 12.75 7.84 -8.22
N ASP A 102 11.81 7.51 -9.09
CA ASP A 102 11.60 6.17 -9.64
C ASP A 102 11.46 5.07 -8.55
N LEU A 103 10.70 5.37 -7.50
CA LEU A 103 10.34 4.39 -6.47
C LEU A 103 9.40 3.33 -7.06
N LEU A 104 9.82 2.09 -7.00
CA LEU A 104 8.97 0.96 -7.36
C LEU A 104 7.91 0.75 -6.27
N VAL A 105 6.65 0.93 -6.64
CA VAL A 105 5.53 0.58 -5.77
C VAL A 105 5.19 -0.88 -5.99
N SER A 106 5.76 -1.72 -5.16
CA SER A 106 5.57 -3.17 -5.20
C SER A 106 5.02 -3.68 -3.88
N ASP A 107 4.58 -4.92 -3.90
CA ASP A 107 4.07 -5.64 -2.74
C ASP A 107 5.14 -6.03 -1.69
N GLY A 108 6.30 -5.39 -1.71
CA GLY A 108 7.36 -5.59 -0.70
C GLY A 108 8.28 -6.80 -0.91
N GLU A 109 7.97 -7.70 -1.83
CA GLU A 109 8.87 -8.83 -2.18
C GLU A 109 9.50 -8.70 -3.58
N GLY A 110 9.21 -7.61 -4.25
CA GLY A 110 9.64 -7.40 -5.62
C GLY A 110 8.91 -8.31 -6.61
N VAL A 111 9.08 -8.03 -7.87
CA VAL A 111 8.48 -8.73 -9.02
C VAL A 111 8.78 -10.25 -9.05
N ARG A 112 9.57 -10.76 -8.11
CA ARG A 112 10.10 -12.13 -8.14
C ARG A 112 9.16 -13.21 -7.59
N ASN A 113 8.18 -12.85 -6.74
CA ASN A 113 7.35 -13.83 -6.03
C ASN A 113 5.87 -13.72 -6.37
N ILE A 114 5.58 -13.52 -7.63
CA ILE A 114 4.20 -13.44 -8.07
C ILE A 114 3.64 -14.83 -8.19
N ALA A 115 2.56 -15.06 -7.45
CA ALA A 115 1.85 -16.33 -7.48
C ALA A 115 1.39 -16.66 -8.90
N PRO A 116 1.39 -17.95 -9.29
CA PRO A 116 0.81 -18.37 -10.56
C PRO A 116 -0.65 -17.92 -10.63
N GLY A 117 -0.99 -17.12 -11.63
CA GLY A 117 -2.32 -16.56 -11.81
C GLY A 117 -2.47 -15.09 -11.42
N SER A 118 -1.44 -14.46 -10.84
CA SER A 118 -1.44 -13.00 -10.67
C SER A 118 -1.48 -12.32 -12.02
N HIS A 119 -2.39 -11.36 -12.14
CA HIS A 119 -2.48 -10.55 -13.35
C HIS A 119 -1.50 -9.37 -13.21
N TYR A 120 -0.74 -9.15 -14.26
CA TYR A 120 0.12 -7.98 -14.37
C TYR A 120 -0.50 -6.97 -15.30
N PRO A 121 -0.33 -5.69 -15.00
CA PRO A 121 -0.69 -4.68 -15.97
C PRO A 121 -0.04 -4.97 -17.32
N THR A 122 -0.84 -4.91 -18.36
CA THR A 122 -0.42 -5.14 -19.74
C THR A 122 -0.78 -3.95 -20.62
N ILE A 123 -0.32 -3.97 -21.87
CA ILE A 123 -0.73 -2.94 -22.83
C ILE A 123 -2.26 -2.92 -22.97
N GLY A 124 -2.85 -1.75 -22.80
CA GLY A 124 -4.29 -1.52 -22.80
C GLY A 124 -4.91 -1.41 -21.40
N ASP A 125 -4.16 -1.68 -20.34
CA ASP A 125 -4.60 -1.54 -18.96
C ASP A 125 -4.31 -0.12 -18.44
N SER A 126 -5.02 0.26 -17.39
CA SER A 126 -4.77 1.50 -16.67
C SER A 126 -4.38 1.17 -15.23
N VAL A 127 -3.35 1.82 -14.73
CA VAL A 127 -2.87 1.69 -13.35
C VAL A 127 -3.01 3.01 -12.62
N PHE A 128 -3.57 2.97 -11.41
CA PHE A 128 -3.70 4.12 -10.53
C PHE A 128 -2.95 3.83 -9.23
N ILE A 129 -2.13 4.78 -8.81
CA ILE A 129 -1.46 4.76 -7.52
C ILE A 129 -2.07 5.84 -6.64
N THR A 130 -2.55 5.43 -5.47
CA THR A 130 -2.91 6.33 -4.39
C THR A 130 -1.83 6.26 -3.33
N MET A 131 -1.25 7.39 -2.97
CA MET A 131 -0.29 7.54 -1.88
C MET A 131 -0.94 8.34 -0.77
N GLU A 132 -1.17 7.71 0.38
CA GLU A 132 -1.72 8.35 1.57
C GLU A 132 -0.60 8.75 2.52
N SER A 133 -0.61 10.00 2.99
CA SER A 133 0.22 10.42 4.13
C SER A 133 -0.48 10.00 5.42
N ILE A 134 0.15 9.12 6.20
CA ILE A 134 -0.41 8.55 7.43
C ILE A 134 0.43 8.97 8.65
N SER A 135 -0.16 8.90 9.83
CA SER A 135 0.58 9.13 11.07
C SER A 135 1.53 7.98 11.39
N LYS A 136 2.55 8.28 12.21
CA LYS A 136 3.45 7.25 12.73
C LYS A 136 2.69 6.15 13.47
N ALA A 137 1.67 6.52 14.25
CA ALA A 137 0.87 5.54 14.99
C ALA A 137 0.18 4.54 14.03
N CYS A 138 -0.40 5.04 12.95
CA CYS A 138 -0.98 4.19 11.91
C CYS A 138 0.08 3.32 11.22
N TYR A 139 1.23 3.90 10.87
CA TYR A 139 2.34 3.16 10.28
C TYR A 139 2.80 2.00 11.17
N ASP A 140 3.04 2.26 12.45
CA ASP A 140 3.51 1.24 13.42
C ASP A 140 2.50 0.08 13.57
N ILE A 141 1.20 0.36 13.50
CA ILE A 141 0.16 -0.68 13.52
C ILE A 141 0.23 -1.54 12.25
N TYR A 142 0.32 -0.91 11.08
CA TYR A 142 0.45 -1.64 9.81
C TYR A 142 1.73 -2.46 9.74
N ASP A 143 2.86 -1.90 10.16
CA ASP A 143 4.15 -2.60 10.16
C ASP A 143 4.12 -3.85 11.05
N LYS A 144 3.59 -3.72 12.27
CA LYS A 144 3.38 -4.87 13.17
C LYS A 144 2.44 -5.91 12.55
N ALA A 145 1.33 -5.47 11.94
CA ALA A 145 0.37 -6.37 11.31
C ALA A 145 1.00 -7.14 10.14
N ILE A 146 1.73 -6.45 9.27
CA ILE A 146 2.47 -7.06 8.15
C ILE A 146 3.54 -8.02 8.67
N GLY A 147 4.28 -7.62 9.71
CA GLY A 147 5.28 -8.47 10.36
C GLY A 147 4.67 -9.78 10.86
N GLN A 148 3.48 -9.75 11.45
CA GLN A 148 2.77 -10.95 11.92
C GLN A 148 2.35 -11.86 10.77
N LEU A 149 1.77 -11.29 9.71
CA LEU A 149 1.37 -12.07 8.53
C LEU A 149 2.55 -12.82 7.90
N ARG A 150 3.75 -12.25 7.97
CA ARG A 150 4.98 -12.88 7.45
C ARG A 150 5.53 -13.99 8.35
N THR A 151 5.19 -13.98 9.63
CA THR A 151 5.74 -14.92 10.63
C THR A 151 4.76 -16.01 11.02
N ASP A 152 3.58 -16.06 10.42
CA ASP A 152 2.52 -16.98 10.80
C ASP A 152 2.87 -18.44 10.49
N GLY A 153 3.05 -19.23 11.56
CA GLY A 153 2.97 -20.69 11.55
C GLY A 153 4.23 -21.49 11.31
N GLY A 154 5.41 -20.91 11.25
CA GLY A 154 6.67 -21.68 11.15
C GLY A 154 7.20 -22.15 12.53
N ALA A 155 7.75 -23.37 12.60
CA ALA A 155 8.34 -23.92 13.84
C ALA A 155 9.48 -23.06 14.43
N TYR A 156 9.98 -22.10 13.68
CA TYR A 156 11.08 -21.21 14.04
C TYR A 156 10.69 -19.72 14.00
N THR A 157 9.39 -19.41 13.86
CA THR A 157 8.91 -18.03 13.82
C THR A 157 8.56 -17.54 15.22
N PRO A 158 8.79 -16.26 15.54
CA PRO A 158 8.39 -15.70 16.82
C PRO A 158 6.87 -15.87 17.06
N THR A 159 6.50 -16.02 18.32
CA THR A 159 5.08 -16.06 18.69
C THR A 159 4.39 -14.78 18.21
N PRO A 160 3.25 -14.87 17.51
CA PRO A 160 2.49 -13.70 17.10
C PRO A 160 2.22 -12.79 18.30
N THR A 161 2.54 -11.52 18.18
CA THR A 161 2.19 -10.51 19.18
C THR A 161 0.87 -9.86 18.79
N ASN A 162 0.04 -9.48 19.76
CA ASN A 162 -1.18 -8.74 19.45
C ASN A 162 -0.83 -7.41 18.79
N VAL A 163 -1.47 -7.12 17.65
CA VAL A 163 -1.41 -5.80 17.04
C VAL A 163 -2.24 -4.87 17.91
N GLU A 164 -1.61 -3.82 18.42
CA GLU A 164 -2.30 -2.82 19.24
C GLU A 164 -3.28 -2.02 18.36
N SER A 165 -4.42 -1.67 18.92
CA SER A 165 -5.38 -0.75 18.32
C SER A 165 -5.10 0.67 18.78
N ASN A 166 -5.34 1.67 17.94
CA ASN A 166 -5.36 3.07 18.38
C ASN A 166 -6.74 3.52 18.89
N ILE A 167 -7.66 2.58 19.05
CA ILE A 167 -8.98 2.80 19.64
C ILE A 167 -8.94 2.36 21.11
N SER A 168 -9.49 3.18 22.01
CA SER A 168 -9.49 2.89 23.44
C SER A 168 -10.26 1.63 23.81
N GLY A 169 -9.84 0.95 24.90
CA GLY A 169 -10.50 -0.27 25.38
C GLY A 169 -10.07 -1.53 24.65
N ASN A 170 -10.86 -2.58 24.77
CA ASN A 170 -10.56 -3.87 24.14
C ASN A 170 -11.24 -3.97 22.77
N VAL A 171 -10.85 -3.08 21.87
CA VAL A 171 -11.38 -2.98 20.49
C VAL A 171 -10.27 -3.27 19.49
N TRP A 172 -10.59 -4.10 18.51
CA TRP A 172 -9.69 -4.40 17.41
C TRP A 172 -10.01 -3.52 16.23
N GLY A 173 -9.01 -2.80 15.74
CA GLY A 173 -9.17 -1.94 14.58
C GLY A 173 -8.18 -0.79 14.57
N ILE A 174 -8.25 -0.03 13.51
CA ILE A 174 -7.47 1.18 13.32
C ILE A 174 -8.39 2.33 12.92
N PHE A 175 -8.31 3.44 13.65
CA PHE A 175 -8.87 4.70 13.21
C PHE A 175 -7.77 5.48 12.49
N ARG A 176 -7.96 5.72 11.21
CA ARG A 176 -7.00 6.42 10.36
C ARG A 176 -7.66 7.62 9.68
N VAL A 177 -6.94 8.72 9.67
CA VAL A 177 -7.27 9.92 8.91
C VAL A 177 -6.06 10.28 8.06
N SER A 178 -6.22 10.31 6.76
CA SER A 178 -5.12 10.54 5.83
C SER A 178 -5.49 11.55 4.75
N ALA A 179 -4.52 12.31 4.30
CA ALA A 179 -4.59 13.04 3.05
C ALA A 179 -3.88 12.22 1.96
N TYR A 180 -4.37 12.26 0.73
CA TYR A 180 -3.81 11.42 -0.33
C TYR A 180 -3.57 12.19 -1.63
N SER A 181 -2.64 11.69 -2.41
CA SER A 181 -2.39 12.03 -3.80
C SER A 181 -2.66 10.80 -4.66
N GLU A 182 -3.27 10.98 -5.82
CA GLU A 182 -3.54 9.89 -6.76
C GLU A 182 -3.09 10.27 -8.16
N LYS A 183 -2.41 9.35 -8.83
CA LYS A 183 -2.11 9.44 -10.25
C LYS A 183 -2.48 8.15 -10.97
N GLY A 184 -2.90 8.30 -12.23
CA GLY A 184 -3.20 7.19 -13.12
C GLY A 184 -2.41 7.26 -14.41
N ILE A 185 -2.09 6.09 -14.97
CA ILE A 185 -1.43 5.95 -16.25
C ILE A 185 -2.11 4.86 -17.07
N PHE A 186 -2.28 5.12 -18.37
CA PHE A 186 -2.71 4.12 -19.34
C PHE A 186 -1.47 3.52 -20.01
N ILE A 187 -1.39 2.20 -20.04
CA ILE A 187 -0.24 1.47 -20.62
C ILE A 187 -0.47 1.32 -22.11
N ASP A 188 0.25 2.06 -22.90
CA ASP A 188 0.25 1.95 -24.36
C ASP A 188 1.58 1.36 -24.88
N ARG A 189 1.67 1.17 -26.19
CA ARG A 189 2.86 0.58 -26.84
C ARG A 189 4.10 1.48 -26.84
N ARG A 190 4.00 2.68 -26.26
CA ARG A 190 5.09 3.67 -26.27
C ARG A 190 5.82 3.73 -24.92
N HIS A 191 5.37 2.97 -23.94
CA HIS A 191 6.02 2.82 -22.64
C HIS A 191 6.98 1.64 -22.62
#